data_cb84b48cd33432d3db7b2d5ebf252043
#
_entry.id   cb84b48cd33432d3db7b2d5ebf252043
#
_cell.length_a   1.000
_cell.length_b   1.000
_cell.length_c   1.000
_cell.angle_alpha   90.00
_cell.angle_beta   90.00
_cell.angle_gamma   90.00
#
_symmetry.space_group_name_H-M   'P 1'
#
loop_
_entity.id
_entity.type
_entity.pdbx_description
1 polymer ?
#
loop_
_entity_poly.entity_id
_entity_poly.type
_entity_poly.pdbx_seq_one_letter_code
_entity_poly.pdbx_strand_id
1 'polypeptide(L)'
;MNCFAPLPKWRHTFTLDWGTPWWGFDLLLRWRYLGSTTTDRSSSEPLLKSAYYPSTATIPAYNYIDLGGSIPVGDHVELRAGVNNIADKNPPLILNGALTDCPNTTCNNNTWVGTYDTLGRYIYFNVTAQF
;
A
#
# COMPACT_ATOMS: atom_id res chain seq x y z
N MET A 1 19.87 1.19 6.54
CA MET A 1 19.47 2.49 7.09
C MET A 1 19.02 3.34 5.91
N ASN A 2 17.72 3.41 5.67
CA ASN A 2 17.17 4.24 4.59
C ASN A 2 16.73 5.57 5.21
N CYS A 3 17.65 6.53 5.22
CA CYS A 3 17.43 7.84 5.84
C CYS A 3 16.35 8.70 5.19
N PHE A 4 15.69 8.23 4.12
CA PHE A 4 14.80 9.04 3.29
C PHE A 4 13.44 8.42 2.97
N ALA A 5 13.10 7.26 3.54
CA ALA A 5 11.80 6.63 3.34
C ALA A 5 11.18 6.20 4.67
N PRO A 6 9.88 6.44 4.90
CA PRO A 6 9.23 5.97 6.11
C PRO A 6 9.15 4.45 6.08
N LEU A 7 9.94 3.82 6.92
CA LEU A 7 9.91 2.37 7.09
C LEU A 7 9.22 2.06 8.42
N PRO A 8 7.99 1.53 8.40
CA PRO A 8 7.32 1.12 9.62
C PRO A 8 8.11 0.00 10.30
N LYS A 9 8.19 0.04 11.63
CA LYS A 9 8.82 -1.02 12.43
C LYS A 9 8.13 -2.36 12.26
N TRP A 10 6.85 -2.33 11.95
CA TRP A 10 6.03 -3.50 11.72
C TRP A 10 5.18 -3.33 10.46
N ARG A 11 5.25 -4.29 9.58
CA ARG A 11 4.37 -4.41 8.42
C ARG A 11 4.07 -5.88 8.17
N HIS A 12 2.87 -6.18 7.77
CA HIS A 12 2.50 -7.53 7.37
C HIS A 12 1.48 -7.51 6.24
N THR A 13 1.43 -8.62 5.54
CA THR A 13 0.39 -8.92 4.57
C THR A 13 -0.21 -10.26 4.95
N PHE A 14 -1.50 -10.25 5.20
CA PHE A 14 -2.29 -11.46 5.37
C PHE A 14 -3.07 -11.71 4.09
N THR A 15 -2.99 -12.92 3.56
CA THR A 15 -3.75 -13.33 2.38
C THR A 15 -4.56 -14.56 2.75
N LEU A 16 -5.86 -14.50 2.51
CA LEU A 16 -6.78 -15.62 2.60
C LEU A 16 -7.21 -15.95 1.17
N ASP A 17 -6.96 -17.17 0.77
CA ASP A 17 -7.41 -17.74 -0.49
C ASP A 17 -8.41 -18.84 -0.16
N TRP A 18 -9.63 -18.70 -0.67
CA TRP A 18 -10.72 -19.61 -0.40
C TRP A 18 -11.32 -20.15 -1.70
N GLY A 19 -10.97 -21.41 -1.99
CA GLY A 19 -11.62 -22.18 -3.05
C GLY A 19 -13.05 -22.54 -2.61
N THR A 20 -14.04 -21.93 -3.24
CA THR A 20 -15.41 -22.22 -2.91
C THR A 20 -15.86 -23.55 -3.57
N PRO A 21 -16.82 -24.29 -2.96
CA PRO A 21 -17.35 -25.50 -3.57
C PRO A 21 -18.28 -25.22 -4.77
N TRP A 22 -18.50 -23.94 -5.11
CA TRP A 22 -19.43 -23.54 -6.14
C TRP A 22 -18.69 -23.17 -7.43
N TRP A 23 -18.89 -23.96 -8.47
CA TRP A 23 -18.42 -23.72 -9.86
C TRP A 23 -16.91 -23.39 -10.00
N GLY A 24 -16.09 -23.82 -9.03
CA GLY A 24 -14.65 -23.50 -9.06
C GLY A 24 -14.34 -22.02 -8.84
N PHE A 25 -15.26 -21.27 -8.23
CA PHE A 25 -14.99 -19.89 -7.86
C PHE A 25 -14.00 -19.80 -6.71
N ASP A 26 -12.92 -19.06 -6.90
CA ASP A 26 -11.93 -18.77 -5.88
C ASP A 26 -12.05 -17.32 -5.43
N LEU A 27 -12.01 -17.12 -4.12
CA LEU A 27 -12.06 -15.81 -3.50
C LEU A 27 -10.73 -15.50 -2.80
N LEU A 28 -10.16 -14.36 -3.09
CA LEU A 28 -8.92 -13.87 -2.49
C LEU A 28 -9.20 -12.60 -1.69
N LEU A 29 -8.87 -12.63 -0.42
CA LEU A 29 -8.83 -11.47 0.47
C LEU A 29 -7.39 -11.20 0.88
N ARG A 30 -6.90 -9.98 0.65
CA ARG A 30 -5.58 -9.55 1.09
C ARG A 30 -5.69 -8.33 2.00
N TRP A 31 -5.12 -8.45 3.18
CA TRP A 31 -4.99 -7.35 4.12
C TRP A 31 -3.52 -6.97 4.25
N ARG A 32 -3.20 -5.73 3.89
CA ARG A 32 -1.87 -5.13 4.00
C ARG A 32 -1.88 -4.11 5.14
N TYR A 33 -1.06 -4.33 6.14
CA TYR A 33 -0.90 -3.44 7.28
C TYR A 33 0.47 -2.78 7.26
N LEU A 34 0.48 -1.48 7.44
CA LEU A 34 1.68 -0.66 7.62
C LEU A 34 1.58 0.03 8.98
N GLY A 35 2.50 -0.25 9.87
CA GLY A 35 2.57 0.37 11.17
C GLY A 35 2.87 1.87 11.08
N SER A 36 2.67 2.58 12.18
CA SER A 36 3.03 4.00 12.26
C SER A 36 4.53 4.20 12.09
N THR A 37 4.89 5.33 11.48
CA THR A 37 6.29 5.75 11.31
C THR A 37 6.50 7.14 11.87
N THR A 38 7.72 7.41 12.33
CA THR A 38 8.12 8.72 12.81
C THR A 38 9.38 9.14 12.06
N THR A 39 9.50 10.40 11.69
CA THR A 39 10.68 10.89 11.01
C THR A 39 11.93 10.81 11.90
N ASP A 40 13.05 10.36 11.32
CA ASP A 40 14.33 10.30 12.02
C ASP A 40 14.84 11.69 12.41
N ARG A 41 14.40 12.75 11.73
CA ARG A 41 14.75 14.14 12.04
C ARG A 41 14.25 14.60 13.42
N SER A 42 13.21 13.95 13.96
CA SER A 42 12.71 14.22 15.32
C SER A 42 13.51 13.47 16.41
N SER A 43 14.52 12.70 16.02
CA SER A 43 15.36 11.94 16.94
C SER A 43 16.16 12.84 17.89
N SER A 44 16.47 12.31 19.07
CA SER A 44 17.44 12.92 20.00
C SER A 44 18.90 12.75 19.54
N GLU A 45 19.14 11.87 18.55
CA GLU A 45 20.47 11.55 18.04
C GLU A 45 21.04 12.74 17.25
N PRO A 46 22.20 13.33 17.63
CA PRO A 46 22.73 14.55 17.00
C PRO A 46 22.97 14.44 15.49
N LEU A 47 23.29 13.22 15.01
CA LEU A 47 23.54 12.96 13.59
C LEU A 47 22.27 12.87 12.74
N LEU A 48 21.13 12.60 13.35
CA LEU A 48 19.83 12.44 12.67
C LEU A 48 18.95 13.67 12.85
N LYS A 49 19.12 14.38 13.98
CA LYS A 49 18.31 15.54 14.33
C LYS A 49 18.48 16.67 13.30
N SER A 50 17.36 17.10 12.71
CA SER A 50 17.32 18.24 11.81
C SER A 50 15.94 18.90 11.82
N ALA A 51 15.80 20.00 11.08
CA ALA A 51 14.52 20.69 10.96
C ALA A 51 13.48 19.81 10.25
N TYR A 52 12.26 19.79 10.76
CA TYR A 52 11.11 19.05 10.21
C TYR A 52 9.80 19.78 10.48
N TYR A 53 8.75 19.42 9.75
CA TYR A 53 7.39 19.91 10.02
C TYR A 53 6.72 19.00 11.07
N PRO A 54 6.28 19.52 12.23
CA PRO A 54 5.61 18.72 13.26
C PRO A 54 4.39 17.96 12.75
N SER A 55 3.65 18.54 11.79
CA SER A 55 2.45 17.93 11.20
C SER A 55 2.72 16.67 10.40
N THR A 56 3.95 16.48 9.91
CA THR A 56 4.37 15.31 9.13
C THR A 56 5.40 14.45 9.86
N ALA A 57 5.72 14.78 11.11
CA ALA A 57 6.69 14.06 11.91
C ALA A 57 6.28 12.61 12.19
N THR A 58 4.97 12.35 12.26
CA THR A 58 4.43 11.00 12.50
C THR A 58 3.35 10.70 11.48
N ILE A 59 3.48 9.56 10.82
CA ILE A 59 2.47 9.01 9.92
C ILE A 59 1.76 7.90 10.69
N PRO A 60 0.43 7.93 10.81
CA PRO A 60 -0.33 6.89 11.50
C PRO A 60 -0.25 5.55 10.77
N ALA A 61 -0.69 4.49 11.41
CA ALA A 61 -0.80 3.17 10.80
C ALA A 61 -1.84 3.17 9.66
N TYR A 62 -1.55 2.40 8.61
CA TYR A 62 -2.38 2.26 7.43
C TYR A 62 -2.81 0.81 7.21
N ASN A 63 -4.06 0.65 6.80
CA ASN A 63 -4.64 -0.61 6.41
C ASN A 63 -5.17 -0.50 4.98
N TYR A 64 -4.78 -1.45 4.13
CA TYR A 64 -5.32 -1.62 2.80
C TYR A 64 -5.94 -3.00 2.70
N ILE A 65 -7.14 -3.07 2.16
CA ILE A 65 -7.87 -4.31 1.94
C ILE A 65 -8.11 -4.43 0.44
N ASP A 66 -7.67 -5.56 -0.10
CA ASP A 66 -7.85 -5.92 -1.50
C ASP A 66 -8.75 -7.17 -1.55
N LEU A 67 -9.67 -7.19 -2.49
CA LEU A 67 -10.58 -8.31 -2.72
C LEU A 67 -10.48 -8.73 -4.18
N GLY A 68 -10.33 -10.02 -4.43
CA GLY A 68 -10.30 -10.58 -5.77
C GLY A 68 -11.06 -11.88 -5.84
N GLY A 69 -11.34 -12.30 -7.06
CA GLY A 69 -11.92 -13.61 -7.31
C GLY A 69 -11.60 -14.09 -8.71
N SER A 70 -11.62 -15.40 -8.89
CA SER A 70 -11.48 -16.04 -10.19
C SER A 70 -12.54 -17.12 -10.37
N ILE A 71 -12.96 -17.31 -11.61
CA ILE A 71 -13.90 -18.34 -12.00
C ILE A 71 -13.47 -18.95 -13.34
N PRO A 72 -13.37 -20.26 -13.44
CA PRO A 72 -13.18 -20.94 -14.72
C PRO A 72 -14.50 -20.90 -15.54
N VAL A 73 -14.36 -20.61 -16.80
CA VAL A 73 -15.49 -20.62 -17.77
C VAL A 73 -15.19 -21.64 -18.84
N GLY A 74 -15.77 -22.84 -18.69
CA GLY A 74 -15.42 -23.99 -19.52
C GLY A 74 -13.98 -24.48 -19.24
N ASP A 75 -13.40 -25.20 -20.20
CA ASP A 75 -12.12 -25.89 -20.02
C ASP A 75 -10.88 -25.01 -20.38
N HIS A 76 -11.11 -23.85 -20.99
CA HIS A 76 -10.02 -23.07 -21.61
C HIS A 76 -9.98 -21.61 -21.21
N VAL A 77 -10.96 -21.11 -20.46
CA VAL A 77 -11.04 -19.69 -20.09
C VAL A 77 -11.14 -19.52 -18.59
N GLU A 78 -10.35 -18.62 -18.04
CA GLU A 78 -10.43 -18.18 -16.64
C GLU A 78 -10.68 -16.67 -16.60
N LEU A 79 -11.69 -16.26 -15.86
CA LEU A 79 -11.99 -14.86 -15.60
C LEU A 79 -11.51 -14.50 -14.19
N ARG A 80 -10.80 -13.39 -14.07
CA ARG A 80 -10.37 -12.83 -12.79
C ARG A 80 -10.83 -11.38 -12.69
N ALA A 81 -11.39 -11.02 -11.56
CA ALA A 81 -11.74 -9.64 -11.26
C ALA A 81 -11.38 -9.31 -9.82
N GLY A 82 -11.12 -8.04 -9.53
CA GLY A 82 -10.85 -7.64 -8.17
C GLY A 82 -10.81 -6.14 -7.99
N VAL A 83 -10.75 -5.76 -6.72
CA VAL A 83 -10.67 -4.39 -6.25
C VAL A 83 -9.51 -4.29 -5.27
N ASN A 84 -8.53 -3.47 -5.58
CA ASN A 84 -7.48 -3.11 -4.65
C ASN A 84 -7.89 -1.86 -3.88
N ASN A 85 -7.49 -1.80 -2.60
CA ASN A 85 -7.82 -0.71 -1.71
C ASN A 85 -9.34 -0.42 -1.69
N ILE A 86 -10.13 -1.42 -1.36
CA ILE A 86 -11.63 -1.36 -1.40
C ILE A 86 -12.18 -0.22 -0.55
N ALA A 87 -11.49 0.13 0.53
CA ALA A 87 -11.85 1.22 1.42
C ALA A 87 -11.50 2.61 0.87
N ASP A 88 -10.89 2.70 -0.32
CA ASP A 88 -10.42 3.94 -0.94
C ASP A 88 -9.55 4.78 0.00
N LYS A 89 -8.65 4.11 0.74
CA LYS A 89 -7.79 4.77 1.71
C LYS A 89 -6.74 5.61 0.99
N ASN A 90 -6.83 6.92 1.11
CA ASN A 90 -5.85 7.84 0.57
C ASN A 90 -4.51 7.71 1.29
N PRO A 91 -3.38 7.88 0.58
CA PRO A 91 -2.07 7.90 1.19
C PRO A 91 -1.91 9.11 2.14
N PRO A 92 -0.97 9.04 3.10
CA PRO A 92 -0.68 10.19 3.94
C PRO A 92 -0.12 11.32 3.11
N LEU A 93 -0.64 12.52 3.29
CA LEU A 93 -0.09 13.72 2.67
C LEU A 93 1.12 14.18 3.47
N ILE A 94 2.22 14.43 2.77
CA ILE A 94 3.45 15.00 3.31
C ILE A 94 3.74 16.33 2.64
N LEU A 95 4.19 17.28 3.44
CA LEU A 95 4.61 18.57 2.92
C LEU A 95 5.91 18.42 2.14
N ASN A 96 5.93 18.93 0.92
CA ASN A 96 7.12 18.93 0.08
C ASN A 96 7.96 20.17 0.38
N GLY A 97 9.27 20.03 0.51
CA GLY A 97 10.17 21.17 0.75
C GLY A 97 11.45 20.81 1.50
N ALA A 98 12.25 21.81 1.79
CA ALA A 98 13.57 21.65 2.42
C ALA A 98 13.56 21.04 3.83
N LEU A 99 12.41 21.09 4.52
CA LEU A 99 12.22 20.54 5.86
C LEU A 99 11.62 19.14 5.85
N THR A 100 11.39 18.55 4.69
CA THR A 100 10.77 17.23 4.56
C THR A 100 11.80 16.17 4.19
N ASP A 101 11.48 14.94 4.53
CA ASP A 101 12.27 13.77 4.14
C ASP A 101 12.05 13.38 2.67
N CYS A 102 11.35 14.22 1.91
CA CYS A 102 11.04 14.06 0.50
C CYS A 102 11.88 15.00 -0.36
N PRO A 103 13.07 14.61 -0.79
CA PRO A 103 13.76 15.34 -1.84
C PRO A 103 12.92 15.32 -3.13
N ASN A 104 12.98 16.39 -3.89
CA ASN A 104 12.14 16.74 -5.06
C ASN A 104 11.81 15.63 -6.08
N THR A 105 12.44 14.46 -5.99
CA THR A 105 12.31 13.38 -6.97
C THR A 105 11.71 12.09 -6.41
N THR A 106 11.57 11.95 -5.09
CA THR A 106 11.16 10.68 -4.45
C THR A 106 9.71 10.63 -4.00
N CYS A 107 9.03 11.78 -3.97
CA CYS A 107 7.64 11.85 -3.53
C CYS A 107 6.76 12.49 -4.61
N ASN A 108 6.14 11.66 -5.40
CA ASN A 108 5.05 12.07 -6.27
C ASN A 108 3.75 12.17 -5.46
N ASN A 109 2.84 13.06 -5.87
CA ASN A 109 1.55 13.28 -5.22
C ASN A 109 1.63 13.64 -3.73
N ASN A 110 2.72 14.29 -3.30
CA ASN A 110 2.96 14.65 -1.90
C ASN A 110 2.85 13.44 -0.94
N THR A 111 3.34 12.27 -1.36
CA THR A 111 3.38 11.06 -0.54
C THR A 111 4.56 10.16 -0.94
N TRP A 112 4.83 9.15 -0.13
CA TRP A 112 5.86 8.15 -0.37
C TRP A 112 5.33 7.01 -1.26
N VAL A 113 5.50 7.14 -2.58
CA VAL A 113 4.97 6.20 -3.58
C VAL A 113 5.51 4.76 -3.45
N GLY A 114 6.67 4.58 -2.86
CA GLY A 114 7.25 3.26 -2.61
C GLY A 114 6.68 2.53 -1.39
N THR A 115 5.94 3.24 -0.52
CA THR A 115 5.43 2.70 0.74
C THR A 115 3.90 2.67 0.77
N TYR A 116 3.25 3.74 0.32
CA TYR A 116 1.80 3.91 0.37
C TYR A 116 1.18 3.81 -1.01
N ASP A 117 -0.06 3.31 -1.04
CA ASP A 117 -0.85 3.19 -2.27
C ASP A 117 -1.33 4.57 -2.73
N THR A 118 -0.81 5.04 -3.86
CA THR A 118 -1.11 6.37 -4.42
C THR A 118 -2.27 6.38 -5.40
N LEU A 119 -2.71 5.21 -5.87
CA LEU A 119 -3.76 5.11 -6.87
C LEU A 119 -5.17 5.17 -6.27
N GLY A 120 -5.29 4.97 -4.92
CA GLY A 120 -6.59 4.82 -4.29
C GLY A 120 -7.25 3.51 -4.67
N ARG A 121 -8.59 3.49 -4.71
CA ARG A 121 -9.34 2.30 -5.12
C ARG A 121 -9.18 2.06 -6.61
N TYR A 122 -8.85 0.82 -6.95
CA TYR A 122 -8.57 0.42 -8.32
C TYR A 122 -9.20 -0.94 -8.61
N ILE A 123 -9.96 -0.99 -9.69
CA ILE A 123 -10.68 -2.19 -10.13
C ILE A 123 -9.93 -2.77 -11.32
N TYR A 124 -9.74 -4.08 -11.32
CA TYR A 124 -9.13 -4.79 -12.43
C TYR A 124 -9.99 -5.96 -12.91
N PHE A 125 -9.86 -6.27 -14.17
CA PHE A 125 -10.46 -7.42 -14.82
C PHE A 125 -9.43 -8.08 -15.76
N ASN A 126 -9.34 -9.39 -15.71
CA ASN A 126 -8.43 -10.17 -16.53
C ASN A 126 -9.15 -11.39 -17.12
N VAL A 127 -8.84 -11.72 -18.36
CA VAL A 127 -9.31 -12.92 -19.05
C VAL A 127 -8.08 -13.69 -19.50
N THR A 128 -7.97 -14.94 -19.08
CA THR A 128 -6.91 -15.85 -19.52
C THR A 128 -7.53 -16.95 -20.34
N ALA A 129 -7.07 -17.12 -21.58
CA ALA A 129 -7.49 -18.21 -22.46
C ALA A 129 -6.29 -19.12 -22.76
N GLN A 130 -6.50 -20.44 -22.71
CA GLN A 130 -5.51 -21.46 -23.03
C GLN A 130 -6.03 -22.33 -24.20
N PHE A 131 -5.22 -22.49 -25.24
CA PHE A 131 -5.57 -23.25 -26.44
C PHE A 131 -4.72 -24.52 -26.57
#